data_31c2934f037e70355d19e83b29715d9a
#
_entry.id   31c2934f037e70355d19e83b29715d9a
#
_cell.length_a   1.000
_cell.length_b   1.000
_cell.length_c   1.000
_cell.angle_alpha   90.00
_cell.angle_beta   90.00
_cell.angle_gamma   90.00
#
_symmetry.space_group_name_H-M   'P 1'
#
loop_
_entity.id
_entity.type
_entity.pdbx_description
1 polymer ?
#
loop_
_entity_poly.entity_id
_entity_poly.type
_entity_poly.pdbx_seq_one_letter_code
_entity_poly.pdbx_strand_id
1 'polypeptide(L)' 'MEQKKDSKGRNLKQGESQLKDGRYRYRYTDKYGKRNTGYAWKLTRTDKTPSGKKDGLSLRELEKEI' A
#
# COMPACT_ATOMS: atom_id res chain seq x y z
N MET A 1 18.42 -10.11 -0.35
CA MET A 1 16.97 -10.35 -0.32
C MET A 1 16.32 -9.70 -1.52
N GLU A 2 15.42 -10.43 -2.16
CA GLU A 2 14.69 -9.87 -3.28
C GLU A 2 13.64 -8.90 -2.78
N GLN A 3 13.56 -7.74 -3.43
CA GLN A 3 12.50 -6.79 -3.14
C GLN A 3 11.19 -7.29 -3.75
N LYS A 4 10.11 -7.10 -3.02
CA LYS A 4 8.78 -7.39 -3.55
C LYS A 4 8.41 -6.35 -4.59
N LYS A 5 7.72 -6.79 -5.62
CA LYS A 5 7.24 -5.92 -6.68
C LYS A 5 5.73 -6.01 -6.78
N ASP A 6 5.10 -4.94 -7.22
CA ASP A 6 3.68 -4.93 -7.48
C ASP A 6 3.38 -5.53 -8.87
N SER A 7 2.11 -5.56 -9.23
CA SER A 7 1.68 -6.11 -10.52
C SER A 7 2.22 -5.32 -11.72
N LYS A 8 2.64 -4.07 -11.50
CA LYS A 8 3.21 -3.22 -12.54
C LYS A 8 4.73 -3.27 -12.57
N GLY A 9 5.35 -4.12 -11.75
CA GLY A 9 6.79 -4.28 -11.69
C GLY A 9 7.53 -3.23 -10.90
N ARG A 10 6.82 -2.39 -10.14
CA ARG A 10 7.46 -1.37 -9.30
C ARG A 10 7.95 -1.98 -7.99
N ASN A 11 9.08 -1.48 -7.50
CA ASN A 11 9.64 -1.95 -6.24
C ASN A 11 8.79 -1.45 -5.06
N LEU A 12 8.45 -2.37 -4.17
CA LEU A 12 7.74 -2.05 -2.94
C LEU A 12 8.73 -1.82 -1.81
N LYS A 13 8.41 -0.88 -0.92
CA LYS A 13 9.24 -0.59 0.25
C LYS A 13 9.00 -1.63 1.34
N GLN A 14 9.87 -1.61 2.35
CA GLN A 14 9.69 -2.49 3.51
C GLN A 14 8.33 -2.22 4.17
N GLY A 15 7.60 -3.28 4.43
CA GLY A 15 6.25 -3.20 4.99
C GLY A 15 5.16 -3.10 3.95
N GLU A 16 5.50 -2.76 2.71
CA GLU A 16 4.53 -2.71 1.60
C GLU A 16 4.40 -4.07 0.95
N SER A 17 3.18 -4.40 0.53
CA SER A 17 2.93 -5.62 -0.25
C SER A 17 1.65 -5.45 -1.05
N GLN A 18 1.45 -6.30 -2.06
CA GLN A 18 0.23 -6.31 -2.85
C GLN A 18 -0.48 -7.65 -2.65
N LEU A 19 -1.78 -7.59 -2.42
CA LEU A 19 -2.62 -8.77 -2.24
C LEU A 19 -3.08 -9.32 -3.59
N LYS A 20 -3.61 -10.53 -3.58
CA LYS A 20 -4.06 -11.21 -4.80
C LYS A 20 -5.17 -10.47 -5.53
N ASP A 21 -6.00 -9.74 -4.79
CA ASP A 21 -7.11 -8.98 -5.36
C ASP A 21 -6.70 -7.61 -5.92
N GLY A 22 -5.42 -7.27 -5.80
CA GLY A 22 -4.90 -6.01 -6.32
C GLY A 22 -4.72 -4.92 -5.27
N ARG A 23 -5.22 -5.12 -4.07
CA ARG A 23 -5.04 -4.14 -3.01
C ARG A 23 -3.59 -4.11 -2.56
N TYR A 24 -3.13 -2.93 -2.13
CA TYR A 24 -1.84 -2.75 -1.49
C TYR A 24 -2.03 -2.77 0.01
N ARG A 25 -1.07 -3.33 0.72
CA ARG A 25 -1.08 -3.41 2.17
C ARG A 25 0.21 -2.80 2.70
N TYR A 26 0.08 -1.96 3.73
CA TYR A 26 1.23 -1.42 4.44
C TYR A 26 1.15 -1.80 5.91
N ARG A 27 2.15 -2.50 6.38
CA ARG A 27 2.26 -2.91 7.79
C ARG A 27 3.27 -2.01 8.47
N TYR A 28 2.87 -1.41 9.57
CA TYR A 28 3.72 -0.48 10.29
C TYR A 28 3.50 -0.62 11.80
N THR A 29 4.46 -0.07 12.57
CA THR A 29 4.36 0.02 14.02
C THR A 29 4.13 1.48 14.36
N ASP A 30 3.08 1.77 15.13
CA ASP A 30 2.76 3.15 15.50
C ASP A 30 3.67 3.63 16.65
N LYS A 31 3.50 4.88 17.05
CA LYS A 31 4.31 5.48 18.11
C LYS A 31 4.12 4.83 19.46
N TYR A 32 3.06 4.06 19.63
CA TYR A 32 2.79 3.32 20.86
C TYR A 32 3.32 1.90 20.83
N GLY A 33 4.02 1.52 19.78
CA GLY A 33 4.56 0.18 19.62
C GLY A 33 3.56 -0.86 19.13
N LYS A 34 2.37 -0.44 18.74
CA LYS A 34 1.35 -1.35 18.22
C LYS A 34 1.50 -1.54 16.73
N ARG A 35 1.33 -2.77 16.28
CA ARG A 35 1.36 -3.10 14.86
C ARG A 35 0.02 -2.80 14.23
N ASN A 36 0.05 -2.04 13.14
CA ASN A 36 -1.13 -1.66 12.40
C ASN A 36 -0.97 -2.03 10.93
N THR A 37 -2.10 -2.10 10.22
CA THR A 37 -2.11 -2.41 8.79
C THR A 37 -3.03 -1.43 8.08
N GLY A 38 -2.50 -0.79 7.03
CA GLY A 38 -3.30 0.06 6.15
C GLY A 38 -3.48 -0.61 4.81
N TYR A 39 -4.63 -0.37 4.18
CA TYR A 39 -4.95 -0.92 2.85
C TYR A 39 -5.27 0.21 1.89
N ALA A 40 -4.91 0.02 0.63
CA ALA A 40 -5.22 0.97 -0.42
C ALA A 40 -5.34 0.25 -1.75
N TRP A 41 -6.13 0.81 -2.66
CA TRP A 41 -6.25 0.27 -4.01
C TRP A 41 -5.18 0.82 -4.95
N LYS A 42 -4.43 1.83 -4.51
CA LYS A 42 -3.39 2.52 -5.28
C LYS A 42 -2.09 2.52 -4.49
N LEU A 43 -0.96 2.42 -5.18
CA LEU A 43 0.34 2.58 -4.56
C LEU A 43 0.72 4.05 -4.46
N THR A 44 0.49 4.81 -5.54
CA THR A 44 0.78 6.24 -5.60
C THR A 44 -0.50 6.99 -5.97
N ARG A 45 -0.53 8.29 -5.69
CA ARG A 45 -1.71 9.11 -6.00
C ARG A 45 -1.99 9.23 -7.50
N THR A 46 -0.99 8.94 -8.33
CA THR A 46 -1.14 8.97 -9.78
C THR A 46 -1.76 7.69 -10.35
N ASP A 47 -1.85 6.65 -9.53
CA ASP A 47 -2.47 5.40 -9.93
C ASP A 47 -3.98 5.60 -10.03
N LYS A 48 -4.62 4.80 -10.89
CA LYS A 48 -6.07 4.82 -11.02
C LYS A 48 -6.68 3.77 -10.10
N THR A 49 -7.79 4.13 -9.47
CA THR A 49 -8.57 3.18 -8.69
C THR A 49 -9.25 2.19 -9.63
N PRO A 50 -9.19 0.89 -9.36
CA PRO A 50 -9.88 -0.11 -10.18
C PRO A 50 -11.38 0.18 -10.27
N SER A 51 -11.98 -0.18 -11.40
CA SER A 51 -13.40 0.01 -11.64
C SER A 51 -14.23 -0.71 -10.58
N GLY A 52 -15.25 -0.03 -10.08
CA GLY A 52 -16.11 -0.60 -9.04
C GLY A 52 -15.56 -0.53 -7.62
N LYS A 53 -14.38 0.06 -7.43
CA LYS A 53 -13.76 0.20 -6.11
C LYS A 53 -13.85 1.65 -5.64
N LYS A 54 -13.92 1.82 -4.33
CA LYS A 54 -13.99 3.15 -3.72
C LYS A 54 -12.65 3.85 -3.88
N ASP A 55 -12.69 5.08 -4.38
CA ASP A 55 -11.49 5.90 -4.48
C ASP A 55 -11.09 6.37 -3.09
N GLY A 56 -9.81 6.35 -2.80
CA GLY A 56 -9.28 6.75 -1.51
C GLY A 56 -7.81 7.10 -1.60
N LEU A 57 -7.16 7.21 -0.46
CA LEU A 57 -5.74 7.52 -0.40
C LEU A 57 -4.92 6.37 -0.98
N SER A 58 -3.85 6.72 -1.67
CA SER A 58 -2.87 5.72 -2.11
C SER A 58 -2.06 5.24 -0.90
N LEU A 59 -1.38 4.10 -1.07
CA LEU A 59 -0.57 3.55 0.02
C LEU A 59 0.51 4.53 0.48
N ARG A 60 1.16 5.19 -0.48
CA ARG A 60 2.20 6.17 -0.17
C ARG A 60 1.66 7.40 0.55
N GLU A 61 0.43 7.79 0.26
CA GLU A 61 -0.23 8.87 1.00
C GLU A 61 -0.57 8.46 2.42
N LEU A 62 -1.02 7.22 2.62
CA LEU A 62 -1.25 6.68 3.95
C LEU A 62 0.03 6.68 4.78
N GLU A 63 1.15 6.31 4.18
CA GLU A 63 2.44 6.31 4.87
C GLU A 63 2.82 7.68 5.39
N LYS A 64 2.46 8.74 4.66
CA LYS A 64 2.76 10.11 5.09
C LYS A 64 1.91 10.56 6.27
N GLU A 65 0.70 10.03 6.39
CA GLU A 65 -0.20 10.39 7.49
C GLU A 65 0.08 9.62 8.77
N ILE A 66 0.86 8.60 8.66
CA ILE A 66 1.29 7.79 9.78
C ILE A 66 2.64 8.31 10.30
#